data_bcccedd9dd9629de8ef84f7a83bffccf
#
_entry.id   bcccedd9dd9629de8ef84f7a83bffccf
#
_cell.length_a   1.000
_cell.length_b   1.000
_cell.length_c   1.000
_cell.angle_alpha   90.00
_cell.angle_beta   90.00
_cell.angle_gamma   90.00
#
_symmetry.space_group_name_H-M   'P 1'
#
loop_
_entity.id
_entity.type
_entity.pdbx_description
1 polymer ?
#
loop_
_entity_poly.entity_id
_entity_poly.type
_entity_poly.pdbx_seq_one_letter_code
_entity_poly.pdbx_strand_id
1 'polypeptide(L)'
;GTAGESEAAGFFGPELKMAGFDAIVFQGRSEKPVYLRVTGGKAEIKDATHISDLGAREVEDAIRDEMGSAKVRVAQTGLAGMNRVRFANITNNLGHFNGRNGFGALMGSKNLRAVAALGTEKLAFENLQFLRDTAREFTRTFKENPIGEQLFVYGTTAFAEILSAAGALPVNNFRRSSLDDAAPVS
;
A
#
# COMPACT_ATOMS: atom_id res chain seq x y z
N GLY A 1 4.43 23.18 -9.12
CA GLY A 1 4.28 21.79 -8.75
C GLY A 1 5.60 21.07 -8.69
N THR A 2 5.69 20.06 -7.88
CA THR A 2 6.84 19.16 -7.75
C THR A 2 6.40 17.73 -8.03
N ALA A 3 7.31 16.88 -8.45
CA ALA A 3 7.09 15.44 -8.49
C ALA A 3 7.25 14.86 -7.08
N GLY A 4 6.39 13.91 -6.74
CA GLY A 4 6.48 13.13 -5.50
C GLY A 4 6.38 11.66 -5.81
N GLU A 5 6.96 10.83 -4.95
CA GLU A 5 6.95 9.38 -5.08
C GLU A 5 6.68 8.74 -3.71
N SER A 6 5.90 7.68 -3.71
CA SER A 6 5.66 6.87 -2.51
C SER A 6 5.29 5.45 -2.92
N GLU A 7 5.99 4.50 -2.38
CA GLU A 7 5.81 3.07 -2.67
C GLU A 7 5.07 2.37 -1.53
N ALA A 8 4.41 1.29 -1.85
CA ALA A 8 3.81 0.38 -0.88
C ALA A 8 3.93 -1.05 -1.39
N ALA A 9 4.25 -1.95 -0.49
CA ALA A 9 4.17 -3.39 -0.75
C ALA A 9 2.70 -3.86 -0.83
N GLY A 10 2.48 -5.16 -0.80
CA GLY A 10 1.14 -5.76 -0.81
C GLY A 10 0.75 -6.35 -2.15
N PHE A 11 -0.52 -6.68 -2.29
CA PHE A 11 -1.04 -7.45 -3.42
C PHE A 11 -1.76 -6.60 -4.47
N PHE A 12 -1.89 -5.28 -4.24
CA PHE A 12 -2.62 -4.41 -5.17
C PHE A 12 -1.95 -4.33 -6.55
N GLY A 13 -0.63 -4.15 -6.59
CA GLY A 13 0.12 -4.06 -7.86
C GLY A 13 -0.02 -5.31 -8.73
N PRO A 14 0.27 -6.52 -8.20
CA PRO A 14 0.03 -7.76 -8.93
C PRO A 14 -1.41 -7.94 -9.39
N GLU A 15 -2.38 -7.58 -8.54
CA GLU A 15 -3.80 -7.70 -8.88
C GLU A 15 -4.19 -6.74 -10.01
N LEU A 16 -3.67 -5.50 -9.99
CA LEU A 16 -3.86 -4.52 -11.06
C LEU A 16 -3.28 -5.04 -12.39
N LYS A 17 -2.09 -5.63 -12.35
CA LYS A 17 -1.47 -6.24 -13.53
C LYS A 17 -2.31 -7.38 -14.09
N MET A 18 -2.83 -8.26 -13.23
CA MET A 18 -3.73 -9.35 -13.62
C MET A 18 -5.12 -8.85 -14.06
N ALA A 19 -5.49 -7.63 -13.71
CA ALA A 19 -6.70 -6.98 -14.24
C ALA A 19 -6.49 -6.31 -15.61
N GLY A 20 -5.28 -6.41 -16.19
CA GLY A 20 -4.94 -5.94 -17.53
C GLY A 20 -4.33 -4.54 -17.60
N PHE A 21 -3.83 -4.00 -16.47
CA PHE A 21 -3.28 -2.63 -16.42
C PHE A 21 -1.88 -2.58 -15.80
N ASP A 22 -1.00 -1.80 -16.43
CA ASP A 22 0.34 -1.52 -15.90
C ASP A 22 0.39 -0.25 -15.05
N ALA A 23 -0.48 0.72 -15.37
CA ALA A 23 -0.55 2.00 -14.69
C ALA A 23 -1.93 2.63 -14.85
N ILE A 24 -2.27 3.54 -13.96
CA ILE A 24 -3.48 4.36 -14.03
C ILE A 24 -3.11 5.82 -13.78
N VAL A 25 -3.53 6.70 -14.67
CA VAL A 25 -3.33 8.15 -14.53
C VAL A 25 -4.66 8.81 -14.23
N PHE A 26 -4.74 9.49 -13.08
CA PHE A 26 -5.93 10.23 -12.68
C PHE A 26 -5.76 11.71 -12.96
N GLN A 27 -6.57 12.26 -13.88
CA GLN A 27 -6.62 13.68 -14.18
C GLN A 27 -7.95 14.28 -13.76
N GLY A 28 -7.95 15.57 -13.43
CA GLY A 28 -9.16 16.26 -13.02
C GLY A 28 -9.67 15.88 -11.63
N ARG A 29 -10.94 16.17 -11.38
CA ARG A 29 -11.64 15.96 -10.12
C ARG A 29 -13.08 15.56 -10.40
N SER A 30 -13.62 14.61 -9.67
CA SER A 30 -15.06 14.31 -9.68
C SER A 30 -15.84 15.32 -8.83
N GLU A 31 -17.10 15.60 -9.19
CA GLU A 31 -18.01 16.43 -8.38
C GLU A 31 -18.43 15.72 -7.09
N LYS A 32 -18.58 14.38 -7.15
CA LYS A 32 -18.97 13.52 -6.02
C LYS A 32 -17.86 12.52 -5.69
N PRO A 33 -17.88 11.93 -4.50
CA PRO A 33 -17.00 10.81 -4.18
C PRO A 33 -17.18 9.67 -5.18
N VAL A 34 -16.06 9.18 -5.70
CA VAL A 34 -16.01 8.04 -6.64
C VAL A 34 -14.94 7.05 -6.25
N TYR A 35 -15.07 5.81 -6.70
CA TYR A 35 -13.97 4.86 -6.76
C TYR A 35 -13.81 4.32 -8.19
N LEU A 36 -12.60 3.84 -8.52
CA LEU A 36 -12.33 3.19 -9.78
C LEU A 36 -12.39 1.68 -9.58
N ARG A 37 -13.25 1.01 -10.35
CA ARG A 37 -13.31 -0.44 -10.48
C ARG A 37 -12.50 -0.88 -11.69
N VAL A 38 -11.58 -1.83 -11.51
CA VAL A 38 -10.71 -2.36 -12.57
C VAL A 38 -10.80 -3.88 -12.59
N THR A 39 -11.23 -4.46 -13.70
CA THR A 39 -11.31 -5.92 -13.88
C THR A 39 -11.49 -6.28 -15.36
N GLY A 40 -10.90 -7.41 -15.80
CA GLY A 40 -11.07 -7.92 -17.15
C GLY A 40 -10.71 -6.93 -18.26
N GLY A 41 -9.62 -6.18 -18.08
CA GLY A 41 -9.16 -5.16 -19.05
C GLY A 41 -10.06 -3.91 -19.10
N LYS A 42 -11.01 -3.75 -18.18
CA LYS A 42 -11.94 -2.62 -18.13
C LYS A 42 -11.78 -1.81 -16.86
N ALA A 43 -11.91 -0.49 -17.00
CA ALA A 43 -11.92 0.45 -15.90
C ALA A 43 -13.22 1.26 -15.89
N GLU A 44 -13.90 1.30 -14.75
CA GLU A 44 -15.18 2.00 -14.57
C GLU A 44 -15.13 2.89 -13.34
N ILE A 45 -15.54 4.14 -13.49
CA ILE A 45 -15.78 5.05 -12.35
C ILE A 45 -17.15 4.74 -11.75
N LYS A 46 -17.17 4.46 -10.45
CA LYS A 46 -18.39 4.14 -9.68
C LYS A 46 -18.63 5.21 -8.63
N ASP A 47 -19.89 5.46 -8.32
CA ASP A 47 -20.27 6.32 -7.18
C ASP A 47 -19.76 5.71 -5.87
N ALA A 48 -19.13 6.52 -5.04
CA ALA A 48 -18.60 6.13 -3.73
C ALA A 48 -19.26 6.94 -2.60
N THR A 49 -20.38 7.59 -2.83
CA THR A 49 -21.06 8.42 -1.84
C THR A 49 -21.41 7.61 -0.60
N HIS A 50 -21.88 6.38 -0.79
CA HIS A 50 -22.29 5.47 0.28
C HIS A 50 -21.15 4.93 1.14
N ILE A 51 -19.89 5.03 0.65
CA ILE A 51 -18.68 4.58 1.36
C ILE A 51 -17.74 5.74 1.71
N SER A 52 -18.11 6.98 1.41
CA SER A 52 -17.23 8.14 1.57
C SER A 52 -16.78 8.37 3.01
N ASP A 53 -17.67 8.12 3.96
CA ASP A 53 -17.50 8.40 5.39
C ASP A 53 -17.15 7.16 6.22
N LEU A 54 -16.99 6.01 5.56
CA LEU A 54 -16.67 4.74 6.21
C LEU A 54 -15.17 4.64 6.52
N GLY A 55 -14.80 3.82 7.50
CA GLY A 55 -13.44 3.43 7.79
C GLY A 55 -12.82 2.58 6.66
N ALA A 56 -11.50 2.43 6.66
CA ALA A 56 -10.80 1.74 5.56
C ALA A 56 -11.22 0.26 5.43
N ARG A 57 -11.47 -0.43 6.52
CA ARG A 57 -11.94 -1.83 6.51
C ARG A 57 -13.34 -1.94 5.92
N GLU A 58 -14.25 -1.11 6.37
CA GLU A 58 -15.64 -1.10 5.92
C GLU A 58 -15.76 -0.78 4.42
N VAL A 59 -14.91 0.13 3.92
CA VAL A 59 -14.82 0.42 2.47
C VAL A 59 -14.31 -0.78 1.68
N GLU A 60 -13.27 -1.45 2.17
CA GLU A 60 -12.74 -2.64 1.51
C GLU A 60 -13.78 -3.76 1.46
N ASP A 61 -14.50 -3.99 2.56
CA ASP A 61 -15.55 -5.00 2.65
C ASP A 61 -16.74 -4.64 1.72
N ALA A 62 -17.23 -3.40 1.74
CA ALA A 62 -18.30 -2.95 0.85
C ALA A 62 -17.94 -3.11 -0.64
N ILE A 63 -16.73 -2.71 -1.03
CA ILE A 63 -16.29 -2.86 -2.43
C ILE A 63 -16.14 -4.34 -2.82
N ARG A 64 -15.66 -5.20 -1.92
CA ARG A 64 -15.60 -6.66 -2.15
C ARG A 64 -16.97 -7.26 -2.35
N ASP A 65 -17.93 -6.86 -1.55
CA ASP A 65 -19.33 -7.31 -1.65
C ASP A 65 -19.94 -6.85 -2.98
N GLU A 66 -19.78 -5.58 -3.36
CA GLU A 66 -20.23 -5.05 -4.65
C GLU A 66 -19.61 -5.75 -5.87
N MET A 67 -18.33 -6.13 -5.77
CA MET A 67 -17.62 -6.84 -6.83
C MET A 67 -17.80 -8.36 -6.76
N GLY A 68 -18.43 -8.89 -5.71
CA GLY A 68 -18.73 -10.30 -5.54
C GLY A 68 -17.49 -11.17 -5.33
N SER A 69 -16.39 -10.63 -4.80
CA SER A 69 -15.16 -11.40 -4.64
C SER A 69 -14.26 -10.90 -3.49
N ALA A 70 -13.89 -11.81 -2.60
CA ALA A 70 -12.89 -11.58 -1.56
C ALA A 70 -11.46 -11.38 -2.11
N LYS A 71 -11.23 -11.68 -3.38
CA LYS A 71 -9.91 -11.48 -4.04
C LYS A 71 -9.67 -10.05 -4.46
N VAL A 72 -10.67 -9.19 -4.47
CA VAL A 72 -10.53 -7.76 -4.79
C VAL A 72 -9.48 -7.13 -3.88
N ARG A 73 -8.57 -6.38 -4.47
CA ARG A 73 -7.58 -5.57 -3.76
C ARG A 73 -7.93 -4.10 -3.91
N VAL A 74 -7.90 -3.41 -2.79
CA VAL A 74 -8.33 -2.00 -2.73
C VAL A 74 -7.18 -1.13 -2.27
N ALA A 75 -6.78 -0.18 -3.10
CA ALA A 75 -5.94 0.94 -2.71
C ALA A 75 -6.84 2.15 -2.45
N GLN A 76 -6.79 2.69 -1.24
CA GLN A 76 -7.75 3.69 -0.81
C GLN A 76 -7.13 4.77 0.07
N THR A 77 -7.75 5.93 0.10
CA THR A 77 -7.47 6.91 1.13
C THR A 77 -8.55 6.84 2.23
N GLY A 78 -8.17 7.09 3.48
CA GLY A 78 -9.10 7.16 4.59
C GLY A 78 -9.80 8.53 4.70
N LEU A 79 -10.56 8.70 5.79
CA LEU A 79 -11.22 9.98 6.12
C LEU A 79 -10.24 11.15 6.17
N ALA A 80 -9.02 10.91 6.66
CA ALA A 80 -7.96 11.93 6.65
C ALA A 80 -7.67 12.45 5.24
N GLY A 81 -7.62 11.57 4.23
CA GLY A 81 -7.43 11.98 2.85
C GLY A 81 -8.64 12.70 2.26
N MET A 82 -9.85 12.20 2.50
CA MET A 82 -11.08 12.87 2.07
C MET A 82 -11.19 14.29 2.66
N ASN A 83 -10.74 14.47 3.91
CA ASN A 83 -10.61 15.77 4.58
C ASN A 83 -9.35 16.55 4.18
N ARG A 84 -8.54 16.03 3.24
CA ARG A 84 -7.34 16.69 2.70
C ARG A 84 -6.28 16.99 3.75
N VAL A 85 -6.14 16.13 4.77
CA VAL A 85 -5.04 16.21 5.72
C VAL A 85 -3.73 15.99 4.97
N ARG A 86 -2.79 16.93 5.07
CA ARG A 86 -1.61 17.03 4.20
C ARG A 86 -0.69 15.82 4.20
N PHE A 87 -0.67 15.05 5.27
CA PHE A 87 0.12 13.83 5.41
C PHE A 87 -0.72 12.54 5.30
N ALA A 88 -1.97 12.64 4.83
CA ALA A 88 -2.80 11.47 4.61
C ALA A 88 -2.15 10.52 3.59
N ASN A 89 -2.18 9.23 3.89
CA ASN A 89 -1.61 8.19 3.05
C ASN A 89 -2.65 7.50 2.16
N ILE A 90 -2.15 6.66 1.26
CA ILE A 90 -2.95 5.64 0.59
C ILE A 90 -2.63 4.32 1.29
N THR A 91 -3.65 3.52 1.61
CA THR A 91 -3.47 2.18 2.15
C THR A 91 -3.97 1.13 1.17
N ASN A 92 -3.28 0.00 1.09
CA ASN A 92 -3.78 -1.20 0.43
C ASN A 92 -3.66 -2.40 1.37
N ASN A 93 -4.57 -3.37 1.19
CA ASN A 93 -4.64 -4.56 2.05
C ASN A 93 -4.65 -4.24 3.56
N LEU A 94 -5.12 -3.07 3.95
CA LEU A 94 -5.23 -2.55 5.32
C LEU A 94 -3.92 -2.52 6.14
N GLY A 95 -2.79 -2.86 5.53
CA GLY A 95 -1.51 -2.97 6.21
C GLY A 95 -0.31 -2.43 5.42
N HIS A 96 -0.49 -2.01 4.17
CA HIS A 96 0.57 -1.45 3.34
C HIS A 96 0.23 -0.01 2.97
N PHE A 97 1.18 0.92 3.14
CA PHE A 97 0.92 2.34 3.07
C PHE A 97 1.88 3.07 2.13
N ASN A 98 1.32 3.87 1.20
CA ASN A 98 2.07 4.93 0.54
C ASN A 98 2.11 6.12 1.52
N GLY A 99 3.05 6.09 2.45
CA GLY A 99 3.06 6.94 3.65
C GLY A 99 3.70 8.31 3.46
N ARG A 100 4.27 8.61 2.28
CA ARG A 100 4.99 9.86 2.02
C ARG A 100 4.23 10.77 1.05
N ASN A 101 4.58 12.06 1.05
CA ASN A 101 4.11 13.09 0.13
C ASN A 101 2.60 13.41 0.18
N GLY A 102 1.83 12.81 1.11
CA GLY A 102 0.41 13.13 1.28
C GLY A 102 -0.48 12.72 0.12
N PHE A 103 -0.18 11.63 -0.57
CA PHE A 103 -0.97 11.16 -1.72
C PHE A 103 -2.42 10.82 -1.38
N GLY A 104 -2.71 10.48 -0.11
CA GLY A 104 -4.10 10.33 0.33
C GLY A 104 -4.88 11.65 0.24
N ALA A 105 -4.27 12.78 0.60
CA ALA A 105 -4.88 14.09 0.44
C ALA A 105 -5.07 14.46 -1.05
N LEU A 106 -4.15 14.03 -1.92
CA LEU A 106 -4.28 14.19 -3.36
C LEU A 106 -5.48 13.40 -3.90
N MET A 107 -5.66 12.14 -3.49
CA MET A 107 -6.86 11.36 -3.83
C MET A 107 -8.13 12.06 -3.35
N GLY A 108 -8.19 12.48 -2.08
CA GLY A 108 -9.32 13.21 -1.53
C GLY A 108 -9.61 14.53 -2.24
N SER A 109 -8.57 15.26 -2.69
CA SER A 109 -8.75 16.50 -3.47
C SER A 109 -9.44 16.27 -4.83
N LYS A 110 -9.35 15.04 -5.36
CA LYS A 110 -10.00 14.59 -6.59
C LYS A 110 -11.36 13.92 -6.35
N ASN A 111 -11.81 13.83 -5.11
CA ASN A 111 -12.96 13.03 -4.67
C ASN A 111 -12.80 11.53 -5.04
N LEU A 112 -11.57 11.04 -5.16
CA LEU A 112 -11.27 9.64 -5.42
C LEU A 112 -11.09 8.90 -4.08
N ARG A 113 -12.08 8.08 -3.73
CA ARG A 113 -12.09 7.34 -2.46
C ARG A 113 -11.20 6.11 -2.50
N ALA A 114 -11.24 5.37 -3.60
CA ALA A 114 -10.53 4.11 -3.76
C ALA A 114 -10.27 3.77 -5.23
N VAL A 115 -9.34 2.82 -5.41
CA VAL A 115 -9.12 2.06 -6.64
C VAL A 115 -9.22 0.59 -6.27
N ALA A 116 -10.14 -0.13 -6.89
CA ALA A 116 -10.38 -1.55 -6.64
C ALA A 116 -9.98 -2.37 -7.88
N ALA A 117 -9.11 -3.35 -7.69
CA ALA A 117 -8.63 -4.23 -8.76
C ALA A 117 -9.03 -5.68 -8.47
N LEU A 118 -9.53 -6.36 -9.50
CA LEU A 118 -9.78 -7.79 -9.51
C LEU A 118 -9.12 -8.40 -10.76
N GLY A 119 -8.04 -9.12 -10.54
CA GLY A 119 -7.31 -9.81 -11.59
C GLY A 119 -8.08 -11.00 -12.14
N THR A 120 -8.19 -11.06 -13.44
CA THR A 120 -8.86 -12.16 -14.18
C THR A 120 -7.91 -12.86 -15.13
N GLU A 121 -6.76 -12.25 -15.41
CA GLU A 121 -5.82 -12.75 -16.40
C GLU A 121 -4.65 -13.48 -15.75
N LYS A 122 -4.09 -14.44 -16.45
CA LYS A 122 -2.84 -15.08 -16.09
C LYS A 122 -1.69 -14.30 -16.72
N LEU A 123 -0.71 -13.93 -15.91
CA LEU A 123 0.49 -13.32 -16.44
C LEU A 123 1.31 -14.34 -17.24
N ALA A 124 1.73 -13.93 -18.43
CA ALA A 124 2.66 -14.69 -19.23
C ALA A 124 4.10 -14.44 -18.78
N PHE A 125 4.87 -15.50 -18.62
CA PHE A 125 6.30 -15.44 -18.29
C PHE A 125 7.07 -16.27 -19.30
N GLU A 126 8.22 -15.78 -19.73
CA GLU A 126 9.10 -16.48 -20.65
C GLU A 126 9.53 -17.85 -20.07
N ASN A 127 9.90 -17.88 -18.79
CA ASN A 127 10.27 -19.12 -18.09
C ASN A 127 9.59 -19.17 -16.69
N LEU A 128 8.34 -19.63 -16.69
CA LEU A 128 7.56 -19.75 -15.47
C LEU A 128 8.18 -20.76 -14.46
N GLN A 129 8.79 -21.84 -14.99
CA GLN A 129 9.39 -22.85 -14.12
C GLN A 129 10.60 -22.28 -13.37
N PHE A 130 11.51 -21.61 -14.07
CA PHE A 130 12.64 -20.93 -13.45
C PHE A 130 12.20 -19.93 -12.36
N LEU A 131 11.17 -19.11 -12.66
CA LEU A 131 10.62 -18.16 -11.69
C LEU A 131 10.09 -18.85 -10.43
N ARG A 132 9.36 -19.96 -10.59
CA ARG A 132 8.84 -20.74 -9.46
C ARG A 132 9.93 -21.38 -8.61
N ASP A 133 10.94 -21.92 -9.25
CA ASP A 133 12.04 -22.57 -8.55
C ASP A 133 12.90 -21.55 -7.79
N THR A 134 13.17 -20.39 -8.40
CA THR A 134 13.85 -19.27 -7.75
C THR A 134 13.04 -18.74 -6.54
N ALA A 135 11.73 -18.57 -6.69
CA ALA A 135 10.88 -18.13 -5.60
C ALA A 135 10.83 -19.15 -4.43
N ARG A 136 10.79 -20.44 -4.72
CA ARG A 136 10.84 -21.49 -3.70
C ARG A 136 12.20 -21.50 -2.98
N GLU A 137 13.28 -21.40 -3.74
CA GLU A 137 14.63 -21.35 -3.16
C GLU A 137 14.81 -20.13 -2.27
N PHE A 138 14.39 -18.94 -2.73
CA PHE A 138 14.39 -17.74 -1.91
C PHE A 138 13.56 -17.91 -0.62
N THR A 139 12.35 -18.48 -0.71
CA THR A 139 11.51 -18.72 0.47
C THR A 139 12.16 -19.69 1.46
N ARG A 140 12.91 -20.67 0.96
CA ARG A 140 13.61 -21.64 1.79
C ARG A 140 14.81 -21.03 2.51
N THR A 141 15.57 -20.19 1.80
CA THR A 141 16.91 -19.75 2.24
C THR A 141 16.93 -18.36 2.87
N PHE A 142 15.88 -17.53 2.71
CA PHE A 142 15.96 -16.15 3.17
C PHE A 142 16.21 -16.01 4.69
N LYS A 143 15.72 -16.95 5.49
CA LYS A 143 15.96 -17.00 6.95
C LYS A 143 17.38 -17.48 7.33
N GLU A 144 18.12 -18.05 6.39
CA GLU A 144 19.53 -18.40 6.59
C GLU A 144 20.43 -17.15 6.60
N ASN A 145 19.90 -16.02 6.07
CA ASN A 145 20.54 -14.72 6.17
C ASN A 145 20.17 -14.08 7.53
N PRO A 146 21.16 -13.75 8.40
CA PRO A 146 20.89 -13.18 9.72
C PRO A 146 20.05 -11.90 9.69
N ILE A 147 20.22 -11.04 8.68
CA ILE A 147 19.42 -9.83 8.51
C ILE A 147 17.98 -10.20 8.11
N GLY A 148 17.81 -11.19 7.24
CA GLY A 148 16.50 -11.71 6.84
C GLY A 148 15.74 -12.29 8.02
N GLU A 149 16.40 -13.06 8.88
CA GLU A 149 15.81 -13.61 10.10
C GLU A 149 15.40 -12.50 11.09
N GLN A 150 16.30 -11.55 11.37
CA GLN A 150 16.00 -10.43 12.26
C GLN A 150 14.81 -9.58 11.75
N LEU A 151 14.79 -9.27 10.46
CA LEU A 151 13.68 -8.53 9.86
C LEU A 151 12.36 -9.33 9.89
N PHE A 152 12.43 -10.65 9.78
CA PHE A 152 11.26 -11.51 9.86
C PHE A 152 10.66 -11.54 11.28
N VAL A 153 11.51 -11.57 12.31
CA VAL A 153 11.09 -11.70 13.71
C VAL A 153 10.69 -10.33 14.30
N TYR A 154 11.52 -9.33 14.09
CA TYR A 154 11.39 -8.02 14.76
C TYR A 154 10.95 -6.88 13.83
N GLY A 155 10.93 -7.10 12.50
CA GLY A 155 10.72 -6.02 11.55
C GLY A 155 11.84 -4.99 11.58
N THR A 156 11.52 -3.74 11.27
CA THR A 156 12.50 -2.65 11.25
C THR A 156 13.00 -2.23 12.62
N THR A 157 12.32 -2.61 13.71
CA THR A 157 12.78 -2.33 15.08
C THR A 157 14.07 -3.07 15.44
N ALA A 158 14.41 -4.17 14.72
CA ALA A 158 15.70 -4.85 14.84
C ALA A 158 16.93 -3.93 14.69
N PHE A 159 16.76 -2.76 14.09
CA PHE A 159 17.85 -1.80 13.90
C PHE A 159 17.90 -0.70 14.96
N ALA A 160 16.97 -0.68 15.92
CA ALA A 160 16.85 0.43 16.87
C ALA A 160 18.14 0.62 17.72
N GLU A 161 18.73 -0.46 18.25
CA GLU A 161 19.99 -0.38 19.01
C GLU A 161 21.17 0.10 18.15
N ILE A 162 21.31 -0.46 16.94
CA ILE A 162 22.40 -0.10 16.03
C ILE A 162 22.28 1.38 15.62
N LEU A 163 21.07 1.82 15.28
CA LEU A 163 20.82 3.22 14.92
C LEU A 163 21.02 4.16 16.10
N SER A 164 20.64 3.74 17.31
CA SER A 164 20.86 4.52 18.54
C SER A 164 22.36 4.65 18.84
N ALA A 165 23.11 3.56 18.78
CA ALA A 165 24.56 3.54 18.98
C ALA A 165 25.31 4.39 17.93
N ALA A 166 24.81 4.40 16.69
CA ALA A 166 25.37 5.22 15.62
C ALA A 166 24.94 6.69 15.67
N GLY A 167 24.08 7.11 16.62
CA GLY A 167 23.54 8.46 16.68
C GLY A 167 22.61 8.80 15.51
N ALA A 168 21.96 7.81 14.92
CA ALA A 168 21.10 7.95 13.75
C ALA A 168 19.62 7.65 14.02
N LEU A 169 19.25 7.37 15.27
CA LEU A 169 17.86 7.11 15.66
C LEU A 169 17.14 8.43 15.96
N PRO A 170 16.13 8.84 15.18
CA PRO A 170 15.37 10.05 15.48
C PRO A 170 14.55 9.91 16.76
N VAL A 171 14.86 10.69 17.76
CA VAL A 171 14.18 10.67 19.08
C VAL A 171 13.64 12.07 19.39
N ASN A 172 12.51 12.14 20.10
CA ASN A 172 11.88 13.40 20.50
C ASN A 172 11.70 14.40 19.34
N ASN A 173 11.12 13.92 18.23
CA ASN A 173 10.92 14.71 17.02
C ASN A 173 12.24 15.32 16.48
N PHE A 174 13.26 14.48 16.30
CA PHE A 174 14.61 14.82 15.80
C PHE A 174 15.43 15.75 16.73
N ARG A 175 15.04 15.92 18.00
CA ARG A 175 15.82 16.72 18.98
C ARG A 175 16.98 15.92 19.57
N ARG A 176 16.93 14.60 19.52
CA ARG A 176 17.98 13.66 19.91
C ARG A 176 18.19 12.63 18.79
N SER A 177 19.36 12.05 18.76
CA SER A 177 19.77 11.06 17.77
C SER A 177 20.01 9.66 18.36
N SER A 178 19.77 9.50 19.67
CA SER A 178 19.93 8.24 20.38
C SER A 178 18.98 8.15 21.57
N LEU A 179 18.70 6.93 22.01
CA LEU A 179 18.07 6.59 23.27
C LEU A 179 19.17 6.25 24.30
N ASP A 180 18.91 6.49 25.58
CA ASP A 180 19.81 6.10 26.67
C ASP A 180 19.82 4.55 26.82
N ASP A 181 18.66 3.92 26.57
CA ASP A 181 18.49 2.47 26.44
C ASP A 181 17.53 2.18 25.29
N ALA A 182 18.02 1.53 24.25
CA ALA A 182 17.24 1.17 23.06
C ALA A 182 16.72 -0.29 23.07
N ALA A 183 17.20 -1.13 24.01
CA ALA A 183 16.85 -2.53 24.09
C ALA A 183 15.33 -2.79 24.22
N PRO A 184 14.53 -2.00 24.94
CA PRO A 184 13.09 -2.21 25.04
C PRO A 184 12.31 -2.00 23.74
N VAL A 185 12.93 -1.42 22.70
CA VAL A 185 12.29 -1.11 21.41
C VAL A 185 12.94 -1.82 20.22
N SER A 186 13.91 -2.69 20.49
CA SER A 186 14.61 -3.52 19.50
C SER A 186 14.06 -4.95 19.43
#